data_74f38ad3ae4ddd690d056369a1986961
#
_entry.id   74f38ad3ae4ddd690d056369a1986961
#
_cell.length_a   1.000
_cell.length_b   1.000
_cell.length_c   1.000
_cell.angle_alpha   90.00
_cell.angle_beta   90.00
_cell.angle_gamma   90.00
#
_symmetry.space_group_name_H-M   'P 1'
#
loop_
_entity.id
_entity.type
_entity.pdbx_description
1 polymer ?
#
loop_
_entity_poly.entity_id
_entity_poly.type
_entity_poly.pdbx_seq_one_letter_code
_entity_poly.pdbx_strand_id
1 'polypeptide(L)'
;VIPRLETFALASNEARSRGVLVVGIEPEKEKTLTDIPGKIINGKYFNAEDKSVLLTSDLAKYLKIETGDTLVLLGQGYHGSNAAAKYPVSGIVKFNSPELNKRFIFLPLKEMQWFVDAPNRITSLVVMTQAESVKQVTQFLAAKTDTTYEVMDWQAMLPEIVQAIEADSIGGIIVLCILYIIIGFGIFGTVLMMTAERRHEFGVLIALGMKRFQILIVLALEGIFLTLLGVAAGTAASLPVVGYFHFNPIPLSDEMKTISEAYGLEAVLPFSIAPEIFGYQALTVLIIALISMSYPLYRIMSIQPSQAMRA
;
A
#
# COMPACT_ATOMS: atom_id res chain seq x y z
N VAL A 1 13.84 19.57 -1.48
CA VAL A 1 12.83 20.33 -0.72
C VAL A 1 12.12 21.27 -1.66
N ILE A 2 10.78 21.24 -1.64
CA ILE A 2 9.91 21.91 -2.62
C ILE A 2 8.92 22.80 -1.86
N PRO A 3 9.00 24.13 -2.01
CA PRO A 3 8.06 25.05 -1.38
C PRO A 3 6.74 25.11 -2.16
N ARG A 4 5.64 25.24 -1.44
CA ARG A 4 4.31 25.47 -1.99
C ARG A 4 3.59 26.59 -1.23
N LEU A 5 2.75 27.31 -1.94
CA LEU A 5 1.81 28.27 -1.38
C LEU A 5 0.41 27.90 -1.82
N GLU A 6 -0.43 27.52 -0.89
CA GLU A 6 -1.76 27.00 -1.17
C GLU A 6 -2.83 27.92 -0.58
N THR A 7 -3.88 28.18 -1.34
CA THR A 7 -5.05 28.94 -0.87
C THR A 7 -6.31 28.51 -1.58
N PHE A 8 -7.45 28.75 -0.95
CA PHE A 8 -8.74 28.60 -1.59
C PHE A 8 -9.12 29.86 -2.35
N ALA A 9 -9.65 29.69 -3.56
CA ALA A 9 -10.14 30.75 -4.39
C ALA A 9 -11.41 30.32 -5.14
N LEU A 10 -12.13 31.30 -5.68
CA LEU A 10 -13.21 31.08 -6.63
C LEU A 10 -12.64 31.28 -8.03
N ALA A 11 -12.67 30.21 -8.83
CA ALA A 11 -12.34 30.25 -10.24
C ALA A 11 -13.63 30.52 -11.03
N SER A 12 -13.59 31.51 -11.92
CA SER A 12 -14.77 31.90 -12.70
C SER A 12 -14.43 32.13 -14.15
N ASN A 13 -15.36 31.73 -15.01
CA ASN A 13 -15.43 32.10 -16.43
C ASN A 13 -16.86 32.48 -16.76
N GLU A 14 -17.09 33.78 -17.07
CA GLU A 14 -18.38 34.37 -17.46
C GLU A 14 -19.59 33.88 -16.66
N ALA A 15 -20.15 32.69 -17.03
CA ALA A 15 -21.40 32.16 -16.48
C ALA A 15 -21.20 31.09 -15.39
N ARG A 16 -19.97 30.60 -15.17
CA ARG A 16 -19.70 29.50 -14.23
C ARG A 16 -18.60 29.84 -13.25
N SER A 17 -18.81 29.46 -12.01
CA SER A 17 -17.82 29.60 -10.95
C SER A 17 -17.72 28.34 -10.12
N ARG A 18 -16.54 28.08 -9.58
CA ARG A 18 -16.27 26.94 -8.68
C ARG A 18 -15.20 27.29 -7.66
N GLY A 19 -15.41 26.84 -6.42
CA GLY A 19 -14.37 26.86 -5.38
C GLY A 19 -13.25 25.89 -5.72
N VAL A 20 -12.02 26.38 -5.71
CA VAL A 20 -10.82 25.65 -6.11
C VAL A 20 -9.71 25.81 -5.10
N LEU A 21 -8.78 24.86 -5.06
CA LEU A 21 -7.50 24.98 -4.40
C LEU A 21 -6.48 25.46 -5.43
N VAL A 22 -5.89 26.61 -5.15
CA VAL A 22 -4.83 27.19 -5.98
C VAL A 22 -3.50 26.89 -5.32
N VAL A 23 -2.59 26.28 -6.08
CA VAL A 23 -1.28 25.85 -5.60
C VAL A 23 -0.19 26.56 -6.37
N GLY A 24 0.54 27.41 -5.69
CA GLY A 24 1.76 28.04 -6.18
C GLY A 24 2.95 27.11 -6.05
N ILE A 25 3.61 26.81 -7.15
CA ILE A 25 4.69 25.81 -7.23
C ILE A 25 5.95 26.40 -7.87
N GLU A 26 7.11 25.86 -7.52
CA GLU A 26 8.34 26.07 -8.28
C GLU A 26 8.41 25.07 -9.45
N PRO A 27 8.24 25.51 -10.71
CA PRO A 27 8.04 24.59 -11.83
C PRO A 27 9.15 23.55 -12.00
N GLU A 28 10.40 23.95 -11.85
CA GLU A 28 11.54 23.06 -12.04
C GLU A 28 11.67 21.98 -10.94
N LYS A 29 11.38 22.35 -9.68
CA LYS A 29 11.42 21.42 -8.56
C LYS A 29 10.20 20.49 -8.54
N GLU A 30 9.03 21.01 -8.91
CA GLU A 30 7.79 20.28 -8.92
C GLU A 30 7.77 19.14 -9.97
N LYS A 31 8.52 19.29 -11.08
CA LYS A 31 8.70 18.22 -12.09
C LYS A 31 9.16 16.90 -11.46
N THR A 32 10.07 16.97 -10.48
CA THR A 32 10.63 15.78 -9.84
C THR A 32 9.68 15.09 -8.86
N LEU A 33 8.67 15.81 -8.37
CA LEU A 33 7.70 15.29 -7.40
C LEU A 33 6.44 14.74 -8.06
N THR A 34 5.79 15.56 -8.88
CA THR A 34 4.46 15.26 -9.39
C THR A 34 4.41 14.97 -10.89
N ASP A 35 5.52 15.22 -11.60
CA ASP A 35 5.60 15.08 -13.06
C ASP A 35 4.40 15.73 -13.77
N ILE A 36 4.09 16.98 -13.41
CA ILE A 36 3.01 17.74 -14.07
C ILE A 36 3.21 17.83 -15.60
N PRO A 37 4.45 18.07 -16.11
CA PRO A 37 4.67 18.11 -17.54
C PRO A 37 4.21 16.85 -18.29
N GLY A 38 4.47 15.65 -17.73
CA GLY A 38 4.02 14.37 -18.29
C GLY A 38 2.50 14.16 -18.24
N LYS A 39 1.79 14.95 -17.44
CA LYS A 39 0.33 14.88 -17.26
C LYS A 39 -0.45 15.93 -18.05
N ILE A 40 0.21 16.78 -18.85
CA ILE A 40 -0.46 17.78 -19.69
C ILE A 40 -1.14 17.08 -20.86
N ILE A 41 -2.43 17.27 -20.98
CA ILE A 41 -3.24 16.73 -22.09
C ILE A 41 -3.47 17.76 -23.22
N ASN A 42 -3.36 19.05 -22.90
CA ASN A 42 -3.49 20.15 -23.87
C ASN A 42 -2.69 21.36 -23.39
N GLY A 43 -2.06 22.10 -24.32
CA GLY A 43 -1.28 23.29 -24.02
C GLY A 43 0.18 23.03 -23.65
N LYS A 44 0.74 23.90 -22.82
CA LYS A 44 2.16 23.88 -22.43
C LYS A 44 2.32 24.10 -20.93
N TYR A 45 3.41 23.56 -20.39
CA TYR A 45 3.83 23.86 -19.02
C TYR A 45 4.35 25.31 -18.93
N PHE A 46 4.15 25.94 -17.80
CA PHE A 46 4.65 27.29 -17.53
C PHE A 46 6.07 27.29 -16.95
N ASN A 47 6.75 28.42 -17.06
CA ASN A 47 8.02 28.70 -16.41
C ASN A 47 7.80 29.53 -15.11
N ALA A 48 8.86 29.69 -14.34
CA ALA A 48 8.80 30.41 -13.04
C ALA A 48 8.40 31.90 -13.15
N GLU A 49 8.60 32.54 -14.30
CA GLU A 49 8.31 33.95 -14.55
C GLU A 49 6.99 34.16 -15.32
N ASP A 50 6.32 33.08 -15.71
CA ASP A 50 5.08 33.17 -16.47
C ASP A 50 3.93 33.61 -15.58
N LYS A 51 3.01 34.41 -16.16
CA LYS A 51 1.76 34.82 -15.51
C LYS A 51 0.58 34.06 -16.10
N SER A 52 0.65 32.74 -16.00
CA SER A 52 -0.35 31.84 -16.57
C SER A 52 -0.69 30.71 -15.60
N VAL A 53 -1.80 30.03 -15.84
CA VAL A 53 -2.30 28.96 -14.99
C VAL A 53 -2.40 27.65 -15.73
N LEU A 54 -2.23 26.53 -14.97
CA LEU A 54 -2.64 25.21 -15.43
C LEU A 54 -3.92 24.82 -14.71
N LEU A 55 -4.92 24.39 -15.48
CA LEU A 55 -6.16 23.86 -14.96
C LEU A 55 -6.18 22.34 -15.00
N THR A 56 -6.85 21.75 -14.04
CA THR A 56 -7.15 20.32 -14.11
C THR A 56 -8.33 20.04 -15.06
N SER A 57 -8.33 18.83 -15.65
CA SER A 57 -9.18 18.48 -16.80
C SER A 57 -10.69 18.63 -16.56
N ASP A 58 -11.17 18.16 -15.39
CA ASP A 58 -12.61 18.21 -15.10
C ASP A 58 -13.05 19.61 -14.66
N LEU A 59 -12.15 20.39 -14.07
CA LEU A 59 -12.38 21.79 -13.77
C LEU A 59 -12.50 22.61 -15.07
N ALA A 60 -11.60 22.38 -16.05
CA ALA A 60 -11.64 23.05 -17.34
C ALA A 60 -12.95 22.74 -18.10
N LYS A 61 -13.37 21.46 -18.11
CA LYS A 61 -14.67 21.06 -18.68
C LYS A 61 -15.86 21.72 -17.99
N TYR A 62 -15.82 21.77 -16.65
CA TYR A 62 -16.90 22.39 -15.86
C TYR A 62 -17.02 23.88 -16.15
N LEU A 63 -15.90 24.60 -16.18
CA LEU A 63 -15.87 26.03 -16.46
C LEU A 63 -16.04 26.37 -17.95
N LYS A 64 -15.98 25.37 -18.84
CA LYS A 64 -15.96 25.53 -20.31
C LYS A 64 -14.82 26.43 -20.76
N ILE A 65 -13.62 26.14 -20.26
CA ILE A 65 -12.39 26.88 -20.56
C ILE A 65 -11.47 25.96 -21.37
N GLU A 66 -10.88 26.53 -22.42
CA GLU A 66 -9.84 25.88 -23.22
C GLU A 66 -8.49 26.56 -23.03
N THR A 67 -7.43 25.96 -23.56
CA THR A 67 -6.09 26.53 -23.54
C THR A 67 -6.06 27.82 -24.34
N GLY A 68 -5.55 28.91 -23.74
CA GLY A 68 -5.52 30.24 -24.32
C GLY A 68 -6.65 31.16 -23.82
N ASP A 69 -7.69 30.60 -23.22
CA ASP A 69 -8.73 31.39 -22.58
C ASP A 69 -8.24 32.10 -21.31
N THR A 70 -9.04 33.06 -20.84
CA THR A 70 -8.74 33.79 -19.61
C THR A 70 -9.60 33.31 -18.46
N LEU A 71 -8.95 32.88 -17.37
CA LEU A 71 -9.56 32.52 -16.09
C LEU A 71 -9.55 33.70 -15.14
N VAL A 72 -10.64 33.94 -14.43
CA VAL A 72 -10.73 34.91 -13.33
C VAL A 72 -10.59 34.13 -12.02
N LEU A 73 -9.64 34.54 -11.19
CA LEU A 73 -9.46 34.04 -9.83
C LEU A 73 -9.81 35.14 -8.83
N LEU A 74 -10.65 34.78 -7.87
CA LEU A 74 -11.09 35.64 -6.77
C LEU A 74 -10.85 34.90 -5.46
N GLY A 75 -10.11 35.50 -4.55
CA GLY A 75 -9.78 34.89 -3.26
C GLY A 75 -9.55 35.90 -2.18
N GLN A 76 -9.15 35.40 -1.02
CA GLN A 76 -8.69 36.23 0.08
C GLN A 76 -7.16 36.10 0.15
N GLY A 77 -6.51 37.26 0.11
CA GLY A 77 -5.07 37.33 0.28
C GLY A 77 -4.65 37.39 1.75
N TYR A 78 -3.35 37.51 1.96
CA TYR A 78 -2.74 37.58 3.27
C TYR A 78 -3.27 38.80 4.07
N HIS A 79 -3.52 38.62 5.37
CA HIS A 79 -4.13 39.62 6.25
C HIS A 79 -5.52 40.14 5.78
N GLY A 80 -6.24 39.38 4.96
CA GLY A 80 -7.58 39.75 4.52
C GLY A 80 -7.59 40.69 3.31
N SER A 81 -6.48 40.88 2.64
CA SER A 81 -6.43 41.62 1.37
C SER A 81 -7.28 40.94 0.31
N ASN A 82 -7.83 41.70 -0.63
CA ASN A 82 -8.59 41.15 -1.75
C ASN A 82 -7.61 40.59 -2.80
N ALA A 83 -7.70 39.31 -3.10
CA ALA A 83 -6.98 38.67 -4.20
C ALA A 83 -7.89 38.54 -5.40
N ALA A 84 -7.64 39.30 -6.46
CA ALA A 84 -8.40 39.23 -7.70
C ALA A 84 -7.48 39.42 -8.90
N ALA A 85 -7.45 38.43 -9.80
CA ALA A 85 -6.62 38.49 -10.99
C ALA A 85 -7.22 37.70 -12.15
N LYS A 86 -6.74 38.04 -13.37
CA LYS A 86 -7.07 37.32 -14.61
C LYS A 86 -5.81 36.64 -15.12
N TYR A 87 -5.91 35.39 -15.44
CA TYR A 87 -4.78 34.59 -15.93
C TYR A 87 -5.12 33.89 -17.24
N PRO A 88 -4.23 33.91 -18.23
CA PRO A 88 -4.36 33.04 -19.39
C PRO A 88 -4.08 31.60 -18.99
N VAL A 89 -4.83 30.67 -19.56
CA VAL A 89 -4.66 29.24 -19.35
C VAL A 89 -3.58 28.72 -20.28
N SER A 90 -2.42 28.34 -19.72
CA SER A 90 -1.30 27.80 -20.51
C SER A 90 -1.47 26.34 -20.87
N GLY A 91 -2.19 25.58 -20.05
CA GLY A 91 -2.41 24.16 -20.32
C GLY A 91 -3.44 23.51 -19.40
N ILE A 92 -3.84 22.31 -19.77
CA ILE A 92 -4.77 21.47 -19.04
C ILE A 92 -4.05 20.18 -18.63
N VAL A 93 -4.11 19.84 -17.34
CA VAL A 93 -3.47 18.66 -16.77
C VAL A 93 -4.51 17.64 -16.34
N LYS A 94 -4.18 16.34 -16.43
CA LYS A 94 -5.03 15.25 -15.98
C LYS A 94 -4.27 14.34 -15.02
N PHE A 95 -4.76 14.27 -13.79
CA PHE A 95 -4.28 13.33 -12.77
C PHE A 95 -5.10 12.03 -12.79
N ASN A 96 -4.57 10.98 -12.21
CA ASN A 96 -5.30 9.72 -12.07
C ASN A 96 -6.49 9.85 -11.09
N SER A 97 -6.40 10.76 -10.11
CA SER A 97 -7.47 11.02 -9.16
C SER A 97 -8.53 11.98 -9.71
N PRO A 98 -9.82 11.57 -9.80
CA PRO A 98 -10.92 12.44 -10.19
C PRO A 98 -11.11 13.65 -9.26
N GLU A 99 -10.84 13.51 -7.97
CA GLU A 99 -10.98 14.60 -7.01
C GLU A 99 -9.97 15.73 -7.28
N LEU A 100 -8.72 15.36 -7.59
CA LEU A 100 -7.72 16.35 -8.01
C LEU A 100 -8.13 17.05 -9.30
N ASN A 101 -8.73 16.33 -10.26
CA ASN A 101 -9.14 16.89 -11.53
C ASN A 101 -10.30 17.90 -11.43
N LYS A 102 -11.05 17.89 -10.33
CA LYS A 102 -12.21 18.75 -10.15
C LYS A 102 -11.89 20.12 -9.54
N ARG A 103 -10.77 20.26 -8.80
CA ARG A 103 -10.61 21.40 -7.87
C ARG A 103 -9.26 22.09 -7.89
N PHE A 104 -8.27 21.61 -8.64
CA PHE A 104 -6.91 22.13 -8.55
C PHE A 104 -6.55 23.07 -9.70
N ILE A 105 -5.84 24.14 -9.35
CA ILE A 105 -5.21 25.09 -10.28
C ILE A 105 -3.76 25.28 -9.83
N PHE A 106 -2.85 25.32 -10.77
CA PHE A 106 -1.43 25.56 -10.50
C PHE A 106 -0.97 26.88 -11.10
N LEU A 107 -0.20 27.63 -10.31
CA LEU A 107 0.49 28.85 -10.71
C LEU A 107 1.99 28.75 -10.39
N PRO A 108 2.86 29.54 -11.05
CA PRO A 108 4.22 29.76 -10.55
C PRO A 108 4.19 30.35 -9.14
N LEU A 109 5.11 29.92 -8.25
CA LEU A 109 5.12 30.33 -6.85
C LEU A 109 5.21 31.85 -6.67
N LYS A 110 6.03 32.53 -7.46
CA LYS A 110 6.17 33.99 -7.40
C LYS A 110 4.86 34.71 -7.75
N GLU A 111 4.17 34.23 -8.79
CA GLU A 111 2.89 34.82 -9.21
C GLU A 111 1.81 34.54 -8.17
N MET A 112 1.83 33.35 -7.56
CA MET A 112 0.94 33.02 -6.45
C MET A 112 1.17 33.92 -5.24
N GLN A 113 2.42 34.20 -4.88
CA GLN A 113 2.79 35.11 -3.79
C GLN A 113 2.30 36.54 -4.08
N TRP A 114 2.37 36.98 -5.34
CA TRP A 114 1.81 38.27 -5.78
C TRP A 114 0.27 38.26 -5.68
N PHE A 115 -0.38 37.19 -6.17
CA PHE A 115 -1.84 37.07 -6.16
C PHE A 115 -2.44 37.18 -4.76
N VAL A 116 -1.81 36.57 -3.75
CA VAL A 116 -2.31 36.58 -2.36
C VAL A 116 -1.66 37.67 -1.49
N ASP A 117 -0.87 38.55 -2.07
CA ASP A 117 -0.12 39.63 -1.35
C ASP A 117 0.72 39.05 -0.19
N ALA A 118 1.46 37.98 -0.43
CA ALA A 118 2.27 37.27 0.56
C ALA A 118 3.72 37.05 0.06
N PRO A 119 4.50 38.11 -0.16
CA PRO A 119 5.85 38.01 -0.70
C PRO A 119 6.76 37.18 0.21
N ASN A 120 7.51 36.24 -0.39
CA ASN A 120 8.44 35.33 0.30
C ASN A 120 7.79 34.42 1.36
N ARG A 121 6.50 34.17 1.26
CA ARG A 121 5.78 33.25 2.16
C ARG A 121 5.38 31.97 1.44
N ILE A 122 5.29 30.92 2.23
CA ILE A 122 4.85 29.58 1.80
C ILE A 122 3.91 29.02 2.86
N THR A 123 3.01 28.13 2.46
CA THR A 123 2.12 27.40 3.38
C THR A 123 2.66 26.04 3.72
N SER A 124 3.37 25.42 2.79
CA SER A 124 3.90 24.07 2.97
C SER A 124 5.27 23.89 2.33
N LEU A 125 6.03 22.96 2.89
CA LEU A 125 7.35 22.58 2.43
C LEU A 125 7.40 21.07 2.27
N VAL A 126 7.42 20.61 1.01
CA VAL A 126 7.47 19.17 0.73
C VAL A 126 8.92 18.68 0.77
N VAL A 127 9.16 17.68 1.60
CA VAL A 127 10.48 17.04 1.74
C VAL A 127 10.40 15.65 1.12
N MET A 128 11.18 15.41 0.07
CA MET A 128 11.31 14.10 -0.55
C MET A 128 12.38 13.29 0.17
N THR A 129 12.07 12.05 0.49
CA THR A 129 12.99 11.08 1.09
C THR A 129 12.70 9.67 0.56
N GLN A 130 13.61 8.73 0.81
CA GLN A 130 13.37 7.33 0.48
C GLN A 130 12.30 6.75 1.40
N ALA A 131 11.47 5.83 0.89
CA ALA A 131 10.33 5.27 1.61
C ALA A 131 10.72 4.70 2.99
N GLU A 132 11.87 4.02 3.06
CA GLU A 132 12.39 3.41 4.29
C GLU A 132 12.78 4.43 5.37
N SER A 133 13.13 5.66 4.96
CA SER A 133 13.61 6.72 5.84
C SER A 133 12.52 7.71 6.27
N VAL A 134 11.28 7.58 5.78
CA VAL A 134 10.19 8.54 6.05
C VAL A 134 10.01 8.76 7.56
N LYS A 135 9.84 7.68 8.35
CA LYS A 135 9.63 7.80 9.80
C LYS A 135 10.78 8.48 10.53
N GLN A 136 12.02 8.14 10.15
CA GLN A 136 13.22 8.73 10.78
C GLN A 136 13.33 10.22 10.45
N VAL A 137 13.11 10.59 9.18
CA VAL A 137 13.15 11.99 8.74
C VAL A 137 12.03 12.81 9.38
N THR A 138 10.81 12.26 9.46
CA THR A 138 9.68 12.93 10.14
C THR A 138 9.99 13.19 11.61
N GLN A 139 10.48 12.21 12.35
CA GLN A 139 10.86 12.37 13.75
C GLN A 139 12.01 13.37 13.94
N PHE A 140 13.01 13.33 13.05
CA PHE A 140 14.15 14.26 13.09
C PHE A 140 13.70 15.69 12.84
N LEU A 141 12.83 15.91 11.84
CA LEU A 141 12.28 17.23 11.52
C LEU A 141 11.37 17.72 12.65
N ALA A 142 10.46 16.88 13.15
CA ALA A 142 9.57 17.25 14.25
C ALA A 142 10.34 17.65 15.52
N ALA A 143 11.48 17.01 15.81
CA ALA A 143 12.31 17.36 16.96
C ALA A 143 13.08 18.69 16.79
N LYS A 144 13.28 19.15 15.54
CA LYS A 144 14.00 20.39 15.24
C LYS A 144 13.11 21.56 14.88
N THR A 145 11.85 21.30 14.60
CA THR A 145 10.88 22.31 14.17
C THR A 145 10.13 22.84 15.39
N ASP A 146 9.88 24.14 15.42
CA ASP A 146 9.11 24.79 16.46
C ASP A 146 7.64 24.36 16.40
N THR A 147 6.93 24.47 17.51
CA THR A 147 5.49 24.15 17.67
C THR A 147 4.56 24.92 16.72
N THR A 148 5.07 25.96 16.07
CA THR A 148 4.35 26.72 15.05
C THR A 148 4.15 25.93 13.73
N TYR A 149 4.97 24.91 13.50
CA TYR A 149 4.93 24.10 12.28
C TYR A 149 4.58 22.64 12.61
N GLU A 150 3.80 22.03 11.77
CA GLU A 150 3.44 20.63 11.86
C GLU A 150 4.19 19.82 10.81
N VAL A 151 4.84 18.73 11.25
CA VAL A 151 5.55 17.80 10.36
C VAL A 151 4.70 16.56 10.22
N MET A 152 4.14 16.36 9.04
CA MET A 152 3.28 15.21 8.73
C MET A 152 3.94 14.29 7.71
N ASP A 153 3.84 13.00 7.91
CA ASP A 153 4.05 12.01 6.86
C ASP A 153 2.73 11.71 6.12
N TRP A 154 2.80 10.91 5.07
CA TRP A 154 1.62 10.58 4.28
C TRP A 154 0.54 9.83 5.09
N GLN A 155 0.95 9.10 6.14
CA GLN A 155 0.03 8.37 7.00
C GLN A 155 -0.81 9.32 7.87
N ALA A 156 -0.17 10.37 8.39
CA ALA A 156 -0.86 11.43 9.13
C ALA A 156 -1.76 12.29 8.21
N MET A 157 -1.35 12.48 6.95
CA MET A 157 -2.13 13.26 5.98
C MET A 157 -3.36 12.52 5.44
N LEU A 158 -3.33 11.18 5.41
CA LEU A 158 -4.36 10.33 4.79
C LEU A 158 -4.85 9.24 5.75
N PRO A 159 -5.40 9.60 6.92
CA PRO A 159 -5.80 8.64 7.94
C PRO A 159 -6.88 7.65 7.46
N GLU A 160 -7.75 8.07 6.55
CA GLU A 160 -8.79 7.20 5.96
C GLU A 160 -8.19 6.05 5.14
N ILE A 161 -7.14 6.34 4.37
CA ILE A 161 -6.42 5.31 3.60
C ILE A 161 -5.69 4.35 4.54
N VAL A 162 -5.05 4.88 5.58
CA VAL A 162 -4.36 4.05 6.60
C VAL A 162 -5.35 3.11 7.27
N GLN A 163 -6.51 3.61 7.70
CA GLN A 163 -7.57 2.77 8.30
C GLN A 163 -8.08 1.70 7.33
N ALA A 164 -8.24 2.04 6.06
CA ALA A 164 -8.66 1.06 5.05
C ALA A 164 -7.62 -0.05 4.85
N ILE A 165 -6.33 0.30 4.80
CA ILE A 165 -5.22 -0.67 4.69
C ILE A 165 -5.16 -1.56 5.94
N GLU A 166 -5.32 -0.98 7.14
CA GLU A 166 -5.33 -1.74 8.40
C GLU A 166 -6.52 -2.71 8.46
N ALA A 167 -7.71 -2.27 8.07
CA ALA A 167 -8.91 -3.11 8.04
C ALA A 167 -8.77 -4.29 7.06
N ASP A 168 -8.23 -4.04 5.87
CA ASP A 168 -7.95 -5.08 4.87
C ASP A 168 -6.90 -6.08 5.39
N SER A 169 -5.82 -5.58 6.00
CA SER A 169 -4.77 -6.40 6.60
C SER A 169 -5.31 -7.31 7.72
N ILE A 170 -6.16 -6.79 8.61
CA ILE A 170 -6.81 -7.56 9.67
C ILE A 170 -7.71 -8.65 9.06
N GLY A 171 -8.50 -8.31 8.04
CA GLY A 171 -9.32 -9.25 7.29
C GLY A 171 -8.49 -10.40 6.70
N GLY A 172 -7.37 -10.07 6.06
CA GLY A 172 -6.42 -11.03 5.52
C GLY A 172 -5.83 -11.96 6.58
N ILE A 173 -5.43 -11.41 7.74
CA ILE A 173 -4.90 -12.21 8.87
C ILE A 173 -5.96 -13.19 9.39
N ILE A 174 -7.23 -12.79 9.52
CA ILE A 174 -8.31 -13.67 9.97
C ILE A 174 -8.47 -14.86 9.01
N VAL A 175 -8.50 -14.59 7.70
CA VAL A 175 -8.61 -15.65 6.68
C VAL A 175 -7.40 -16.60 6.75
N LEU A 176 -6.19 -16.06 6.89
CA LEU A 176 -4.98 -16.87 7.06
C LEU A 176 -5.02 -17.74 8.33
N CYS A 177 -5.49 -17.20 9.46
CA CYS A 177 -5.65 -17.97 10.69
C CYS A 177 -6.61 -19.14 10.52
N ILE A 178 -7.75 -18.93 9.86
CA ILE A 178 -8.71 -20.00 9.57
C ILE A 178 -8.05 -21.08 8.68
N LEU A 179 -7.34 -20.67 7.64
CA LEU A 179 -6.62 -21.56 6.75
C LEU A 179 -5.56 -22.39 7.50
N TYR A 180 -4.78 -21.76 8.38
CA TYR A 180 -3.77 -22.44 9.19
C TYR A 180 -4.38 -23.46 10.17
N ILE A 181 -5.53 -23.15 10.75
CA ILE A 181 -6.27 -24.10 11.59
C ILE A 181 -6.66 -25.35 10.79
N ILE A 182 -7.21 -25.16 9.58
CA ILE A 182 -7.60 -26.27 8.69
C ILE A 182 -6.38 -27.12 8.32
N ILE A 183 -5.26 -26.46 7.92
CA ILE A 183 -4.00 -27.15 7.60
C ILE A 183 -3.47 -27.92 8.82
N GLY A 184 -3.51 -27.30 10.00
CA GLY A 184 -3.07 -27.93 11.25
C GLY A 184 -3.84 -29.20 11.58
N PHE A 185 -5.15 -29.17 11.44
CA PHE A 185 -5.99 -30.37 11.61
C PHE A 185 -5.70 -31.45 10.55
N GLY A 186 -5.46 -31.04 9.30
CA GLY A 186 -5.07 -31.95 8.23
C GLY A 186 -3.75 -32.69 8.53
N ILE A 187 -2.71 -31.93 8.90
CA ILE A 187 -1.40 -32.49 9.30
C ILE A 187 -1.55 -33.38 10.52
N PHE A 188 -2.27 -32.94 11.55
CA PHE A 188 -2.53 -33.71 12.76
C PHE A 188 -3.21 -35.05 12.45
N GLY A 189 -4.27 -35.04 11.64
CA GLY A 189 -4.96 -36.26 11.22
C GLY A 189 -4.08 -37.24 10.46
N THR A 190 -3.27 -36.71 9.53
CA THR A 190 -2.32 -37.53 8.75
C THR A 190 -1.28 -38.19 9.65
N VAL A 191 -0.67 -37.44 10.57
CA VAL A 191 0.36 -37.97 11.49
C VAL A 191 -0.25 -38.97 12.47
N LEU A 192 -1.48 -38.75 12.95
CA LEU A 192 -2.19 -39.71 13.77
C LEU A 192 -2.43 -41.01 13.02
N MET A 193 -2.90 -40.96 11.78
CA MET A 193 -3.16 -42.12 10.95
C MET A 193 -1.88 -42.91 10.69
N MET A 194 -0.83 -42.26 10.23
CA MET A 194 0.50 -42.88 10.05
C MET A 194 0.99 -43.58 11.31
N THR A 195 0.83 -42.92 12.46
CA THR A 195 1.26 -43.50 13.75
C THR A 195 0.41 -44.68 14.15
N ALA A 196 -0.90 -44.67 13.87
CA ALA A 196 -1.81 -45.79 14.18
C ALA A 196 -1.53 -46.99 13.28
N GLU A 197 -1.33 -46.82 11.98
CA GLU A 197 -1.03 -47.89 11.02
C GLU A 197 0.29 -48.61 11.34
N ARG A 198 1.32 -47.85 11.77
CA ARG A 198 2.66 -48.41 12.07
C ARG A 198 2.85 -48.81 13.53
N ARG A 199 1.77 -48.83 14.34
CA ARG A 199 1.80 -49.17 15.76
C ARG A 199 2.41 -50.55 16.06
N HIS A 200 2.07 -51.54 15.25
CA HIS A 200 2.61 -52.88 15.34
C HIS A 200 4.15 -52.92 15.10
N GLU A 201 4.61 -52.22 14.03
CA GLU A 201 6.01 -52.11 13.69
C GLU A 201 6.81 -51.51 14.86
N PHE A 202 6.29 -50.42 15.48
CA PHE A 202 6.92 -49.83 16.66
C PHE A 202 6.98 -50.76 17.86
N GLY A 203 5.93 -51.59 18.05
CA GLY A 203 5.92 -52.62 19.09
C GLY A 203 7.05 -53.64 18.90
N VAL A 204 7.25 -54.10 17.68
CA VAL A 204 8.34 -55.05 17.33
C VAL A 204 9.71 -54.42 17.53
N LEU A 205 9.92 -53.15 17.07
CA LEU A 205 11.18 -52.45 17.24
C LEU A 205 11.54 -52.25 18.72
N ILE A 206 10.59 -51.95 19.58
CA ILE A 206 10.77 -51.85 21.01
C ILE A 206 11.12 -53.21 21.62
N ALA A 207 10.47 -54.28 21.18
CA ALA A 207 10.74 -55.65 21.66
C ALA A 207 12.15 -56.13 21.26
N LEU A 208 12.68 -55.66 20.11
CA LEU A 208 14.04 -55.88 19.65
C LEU A 208 15.10 -55.00 20.38
N GLY A 209 14.68 -54.16 21.34
CA GLY A 209 15.57 -53.38 22.16
C GLY A 209 15.78 -51.91 21.70
N MET A 210 15.06 -51.46 20.70
CA MET A 210 15.13 -50.06 20.26
C MET A 210 14.52 -49.13 21.32
N LYS A 211 15.28 -48.06 21.68
CA LYS A 211 14.80 -47.08 22.66
C LYS A 211 13.64 -46.28 22.08
N ARG A 212 12.60 -46.03 22.85
CA ARG A 212 11.42 -45.22 22.45
C ARG A 212 11.81 -43.85 21.89
N PHE A 213 12.84 -43.23 22.45
CA PHE A 213 13.37 -41.94 21.98
C PHE A 213 13.91 -42.02 20.54
N GLN A 214 14.49 -43.16 20.13
CA GLN A 214 14.97 -43.35 18.77
C GLN A 214 13.82 -43.43 17.78
N ILE A 215 12.72 -44.12 18.13
CA ILE A 215 11.49 -44.16 17.30
C ILE A 215 10.89 -42.75 17.17
N LEU A 216 10.89 -42.00 18.27
CA LEU A 216 10.38 -40.61 18.29
C LEU A 216 11.20 -39.72 17.35
N ILE A 217 12.53 -39.82 17.34
CA ILE A 217 13.38 -39.06 16.40
C ILE A 217 13.10 -39.46 14.95
N VAL A 218 12.98 -40.74 14.66
CA VAL A 218 12.66 -41.21 13.29
C VAL A 218 11.35 -40.62 12.77
N LEU A 219 10.29 -40.68 13.58
CA LEU A 219 9.00 -40.12 13.21
C LEU A 219 9.03 -38.58 13.08
N ALA A 220 9.74 -37.93 13.99
CA ALA A 220 9.89 -36.46 13.91
C ALA A 220 10.62 -36.06 12.63
N LEU A 221 11.72 -36.75 12.29
CA LEU A 221 12.44 -36.51 11.05
C LEU A 221 11.58 -36.81 9.81
N GLU A 222 10.87 -37.95 9.81
CA GLU A 222 9.94 -38.30 8.72
C GLU A 222 8.90 -37.20 8.49
N GLY A 223 8.27 -36.70 9.56
CA GLY A 223 7.32 -35.61 9.47
C GLY A 223 7.90 -34.27 9.03
N ILE A 224 9.11 -33.95 9.47
CA ILE A 224 9.84 -32.74 9.00
C ILE A 224 10.14 -32.87 7.50
N PHE A 225 10.66 -34.01 7.06
CA PHE A 225 10.93 -34.22 5.63
C PHE A 225 9.68 -34.16 4.78
N LEU A 226 8.56 -34.76 5.21
CA LEU A 226 7.28 -34.65 4.52
C LEU A 226 6.78 -33.22 4.45
N THR A 227 6.92 -32.45 5.55
CA THR A 227 6.54 -31.04 5.56
C THR A 227 7.41 -30.21 4.60
N LEU A 228 8.73 -30.42 4.61
CA LEU A 228 9.64 -29.73 3.69
C LEU A 228 9.35 -30.05 2.23
N LEU A 229 9.08 -31.33 1.90
CA LEU A 229 8.65 -31.73 0.57
C LEU A 229 7.32 -31.08 0.17
N GLY A 230 6.36 -31.04 1.10
CA GLY A 230 5.08 -30.36 0.90
C GLY A 230 5.24 -28.86 0.64
N VAL A 231 6.07 -28.18 1.42
CA VAL A 231 6.41 -26.77 1.25
C VAL A 231 7.07 -26.53 -0.13
N ALA A 232 8.05 -27.36 -0.49
CA ALA A 232 8.73 -27.23 -1.79
C ALA A 232 7.76 -27.46 -2.96
N ALA A 233 6.96 -28.50 -2.90
CA ALA A 233 5.95 -28.80 -3.93
C ALA A 233 4.87 -27.70 -4.01
N GLY A 234 4.37 -27.22 -2.86
CA GLY A 234 3.39 -26.14 -2.80
C GLY A 234 3.94 -24.84 -3.35
N THR A 235 5.19 -24.48 -3.02
CA THR A 235 5.86 -23.29 -3.57
C THR A 235 6.04 -23.44 -5.09
N ALA A 236 6.50 -24.59 -5.56
CA ALA A 236 6.68 -24.84 -6.99
C ALA A 236 5.35 -24.79 -7.77
N ALA A 237 4.24 -25.20 -7.17
CA ALA A 237 2.92 -25.13 -7.78
C ALA A 237 2.32 -23.71 -7.73
N SER A 238 2.58 -22.95 -6.67
CA SER A 238 2.03 -21.58 -6.50
C SER A 238 2.76 -20.54 -7.35
N LEU A 239 4.08 -20.67 -7.56
CA LEU A 239 4.89 -19.70 -8.31
C LEU A 239 4.37 -19.39 -9.72
N PRO A 240 3.99 -20.37 -10.57
CA PRO A 240 3.43 -20.09 -11.89
C PRO A 240 2.11 -19.31 -11.82
N VAL A 241 1.25 -19.63 -10.84
CA VAL A 241 -0.05 -18.98 -10.65
C VAL A 241 0.13 -17.54 -10.20
N VAL A 242 0.93 -17.32 -9.16
CA VAL A 242 1.23 -15.98 -8.64
C VAL A 242 1.97 -15.14 -9.69
N GLY A 243 2.92 -15.76 -10.41
CA GLY A 243 3.65 -15.11 -11.51
C GLY A 243 2.73 -14.67 -12.63
N TYR A 244 1.78 -15.50 -13.04
CA TYR A 244 0.79 -15.13 -14.05
C TYR A 244 -0.02 -13.89 -13.63
N PHE A 245 -0.55 -13.87 -12.40
CA PHE A 245 -1.34 -12.73 -11.91
C PHE A 245 -0.49 -11.51 -11.53
N HIS A 246 0.80 -11.68 -11.30
CA HIS A 246 1.71 -10.55 -11.14
C HIS A 246 1.85 -9.73 -12.43
N PHE A 247 1.98 -10.42 -13.59
CA PHE A 247 2.05 -9.76 -14.89
C PHE A 247 0.68 -9.40 -15.47
N ASN A 248 -0.38 -10.08 -15.04
CA ASN A 248 -1.76 -9.85 -15.46
C ASN A 248 -2.64 -9.61 -14.23
N PRO A 249 -2.53 -8.46 -13.56
CA PRO A 249 -3.26 -8.19 -12.32
C PRO A 249 -4.77 -8.22 -12.57
N ILE A 250 -5.51 -8.72 -11.59
CA ILE A 250 -6.98 -8.85 -11.67
C ILE A 250 -7.59 -7.44 -11.52
N PRO A 251 -8.42 -6.98 -12.48
CA PRO A 251 -9.13 -5.73 -12.32
C PRO A 251 -10.14 -5.82 -11.18
N LEU A 252 -10.25 -4.75 -10.39
CA LEU A 252 -11.26 -4.63 -9.34
C LEU A 252 -12.67 -4.53 -9.93
N SER A 253 -13.68 -4.88 -9.14
CA SER A 253 -15.08 -4.69 -9.52
C SER A 253 -15.40 -3.20 -9.77
N ASP A 254 -16.43 -2.91 -10.56
CA ASP A 254 -16.78 -1.52 -10.94
C ASP A 254 -17.03 -0.61 -9.72
N GLU A 255 -17.58 -1.15 -8.63
CA GLU A 255 -17.78 -0.40 -7.39
C GLU A 255 -16.43 -0.05 -6.71
N MET A 256 -15.54 -1.03 -6.55
CA MET A 256 -14.21 -0.81 -5.97
C MET A 256 -13.32 0.03 -6.89
N LYS A 257 -13.49 -0.10 -8.21
CA LYS A 257 -12.80 0.74 -9.19
C LYS A 257 -13.10 2.21 -8.99
N THR A 258 -14.37 2.59 -8.79
CA THR A 258 -14.77 3.96 -8.55
C THR A 258 -14.14 4.54 -7.28
N ILE A 259 -14.05 3.72 -6.21
CA ILE A 259 -13.42 4.10 -4.96
C ILE A 259 -11.91 4.25 -5.13
N SER A 260 -11.23 3.27 -5.73
CA SER A 260 -9.78 3.32 -5.96
C SER A 260 -9.38 4.51 -6.83
N GLU A 261 -10.12 4.77 -7.91
CA GLU A 261 -9.91 5.93 -8.78
C GLU A 261 -10.10 7.26 -8.04
N ALA A 262 -11.05 7.34 -7.10
CA ALA A 262 -11.26 8.55 -6.28
C ALA A 262 -10.00 8.91 -5.46
N TYR A 263 -9.28 7.90 -4.97
CA TYR A 263 -8.00 8.08 -4.27
C TYR A 263 -6.77 8.12 -5.19
N GLY A 264 -6.96 8.01 -6.50
CA GLY A 264 -5.86 8.00 -7.47
C GLY A 264 -5.05 6.70 -7.49
N LEU A 265 -5.61 5.62 -6.96
CA LEU A 265 -5.01 4.28 -6.97
C LEU A 265 -5.40 3.55 -8.25
N GLU A 266 -4.52 2.69 -8.73
CA GLU A 266 -4.85 1.78 -9.82
C GLU A 266 -5.91 0.76 -9.35
N ALA A 267 -6.95 0.59 -10.15
CA ALA A 267 -8.07 -0.30 -9.82
C ALA A 267 -7.75 -1.76 -10.16
N VAL A 268 -6.63 -2.27 -9.65
CA VAL A 268 -6.16 -3.64 -9.86
C VAL A 268 -5.69 -4.26 -8.54
N LEU A 269 -5.80 -5.58 -8.43
CA LEU A 269 -5.22 -6.35 -7.33
C LEU A 269 -3.80 -6.78 -7.70
N PRO A 270 -2.75 -6.17 -7.12
CA PRO A 270 -1.37 -6.55 -7.40
C PRO A 270 -1.01 -7.83 -6.64
N PHE A 271 -0.38 -8.79 -7.33
CA PHE A 271 0.18 -10.00 -6.72
C PHE A 271 1.69 -9.83 -6.51
N SER A 272 2.15 -10.06 -5.28
CA SER A 272 3.56 -9.94 -4.93
C SER A 272 4.28 -11.28 -5.09
N ILE A 273 5.45 -11.25 -5.74
CA ILE A 273 6.40 -12.39 -5.83
C ILE A 273 7.59 -12.22 -4.88
N ALA A 274 7.48 -11.37 -3.87
CA ALA A 274 8.55 -11.17 -2.90
C ALA A 274 8.90 -12.50 -2.18
N PRO A 275 10.16 -12.95 -2.22
CA PRO A 275 10.58 -14.24 -1.67
C PRO A 275 10.38 -14.34 -0.16
N GLU A 276 10.35 -13.19 0.52
CA GLU A 276 10.09 -13.09 1.95
C GLU A 276 8.72 -13.64 2.34
N ILE A 277 7.69 -13.42 1.51
CA ILE A 277 6.33 -13.91 1.74
C ILE A 277 6.32 -15.44 1.75
N PHE A 278 6.97 -16.06 0.76
CA PHE A 278 7.08 -17.52 0.68
C PHE A 278 7.88 -18.08 1.87
N GLY A 279 8.94 -17.38 2.29
CA GLY A 279 9.75 -17.75 3.45
C GLY A 279 8.94 -17.74 4.76
N TYR A 280 8.18 -16.68 5.01
CA TYR A 280 7.31 -16.58 6.19
C TYR A 280 6.21 -17.66 6.19
N GLN A 281 5.59 -17.93 5.04
CA GLN A 281 4.58 -18.97 4.90
C GLN A 281 5.16 -20.37 5.15
N ALA A 282 6.34 -20.67 4.58
CA ALA A 282 7.05 -21.92 4.79
C ALA A 282 7.39 -22.15 6.27
N LEU A 283 7.90 -21.11 6.94
CA LEU A 283 8.21 -21.16 8.36
C LEU A 283 6.95 -21.40 9.22
N THR A 284 5.86 -20.71 8.91
CA THR A 284 4.59 -20.86 9.63
C THR A 284 4.05 -22.27 9.50
N VAL A 285 4.03 -22.84 8.29
CA VAL A 285 3.59 -24.23 8.06
C VAL A 285 4.48 -25.22 8.80
N LEU A 286 5.79 -25.01 8.83
CA LEU A 286 6.74 -25.85 9.58
C LEU A 286 6.45 -25.82 11.10
N ILE A 287 6.18 -24.64 11.66
CA ILE A 287 5.80 -24.48 13.07
C ILE A 287 4.49 -25.22 13.36
N ILE A 288 3.48 -25.07 12.51
CA ILE A 288 2.20 -25.77 12.65
C ILE A 288 2.41 -27.27 12.62
N ALA A 289 3.24 -27.78 11.69
CA ALA A 289 3.56 -29.20 11.59
C ALA A 289 4.22 -29.72 12.87
N LEU A 290 5.20 -29.01 13.42
CA LEU A 290 5.87 -29.38 14.67
C LEU A 290 4.89 -29.44 15.86
N ILE A 291 4.00 -28.45 15.97
CA ILE A 291 2.95 -28.43 16.99
C ILE A 291 2.00 -29.62 16.81
N SER A 292 1.53 -29.86 15.58
CA SER A 292 0.60 -30.96 15.27
C SER A 292 1.19 -32.34 15.54
N MET A 293 2.51 -32.50 15.35
CA MET A 293 3.22 -33.75 15.62
C MET A 293 3.43 -34.01 17.12
N SER A 294 3.37 -33.00 17.97
CA SER A 294 3.69 -33.13 19.41
C SER A 294 2.81 -34.17 20.12
N TYR A 295 1.51 -34.20 19.84
CA TYR A 295 0.59 -35.15 20.45
C TYR A 295 0.80 -36.60 19.98
N PRO A 296 0.90 -36.94 18.69
CA PRO A 296 1.24 -38.30 18.22
C PRO A 296 2.57 -38.80 18.80
N LEU A 297 3.59 -37.94 18.82
CA LEU A 297 4.88 -38.27 19.40
C LEU A 297 4.79 -38.59 20.90
N TYR A 298 4.04 -37.79 21.66
CA TYR A 298 3.78 -38.08 23.08
C TYR A 298 3.08 -39.43 23.28
N ARG A 299 2.11 -39.77 22.44
CA ARG A 299 1.36 -41.01 22.50
C ARG A 299 2.24 -42.23 22.27
N ILE A 300 3.27 -42.19 21.45
CA ILE A 300 4.22 -43.24 21.22
C ILE A 300 5.03 -43.55 22.49
N MET A 301 5.36 -42.52 23.28
CA MET A 301 6.09 -42.75 24.56
C MET A 301 5.27 -43.60 25.55
N SER A 302 3.94 -43.66 25.42
CA SER A 302 3.05 -44.40 26.30
C SER A 302 2.70 -45.82 25.79
N ILE A 303 3.23 -46.24 24.62
CA ILE A 303 2.94 -47.58 24.06
C ILE A 303 3.55 -48.68 24.95
N GLN A 304 2.69 -49.63 25.37
CA GLN A 304 3.11 -50.85 26.03
C GLN A 304 3.40 -51.94 24.98
N PRO A 305 4.63 -52.51 24.92
CA PRO A 305 5.00 -53.51 23.90
C PRO A 305 4.06 -54.72 23.84
N SER A 306 3.61 -55.18 25.01
CA SER A 306 2.72 -56.36 25.13
C SER A 306 1.31 -56.10 24.52
N GLN A 307 0.82 -54.86 24.50
CA GLN A 307 -0.44 -54.49 23.92
C GLN A 307 -0.31 -54.18 22.40
N ALA A 308 0.83 -53.66 21.97
CA ALA A 308 1.10 -53.33 20.57
C ALA A 308 1.31 -54.58 19.69
N MET A 309 1.74 -55.72 20.27
CA MET A 309 1.87 -56.99 19.55
C MET A 309 0.56 -57.81 19.48
N ARG A 310 -0.47 -57.45 20.26
CA ARG A 310 -1.81 -58.11 20.25
C ARG A 310 -2.87 -57.37 19.39
N ALA A 311 -2.57 -56.18 18.92
CA ALA A 311 -3.38 -55.37 18.04
C ALA A 311 -2.96 -55.52 16.57
#